data_56ac4fe8bb064a32fbdfdc1742edd6a0
#
_entry.id   56ac4fe8bb064a32fbdfdc1742edd6a0
#
_cell.length_a   1.000
_cell.length_b   1.000
_cell.length_c   1.000
_cell.angle_alpha   90.00
_cell.angle_beta   90.00
_cell.angle_gamma   90.00
#
_symmetry.space_group_name_H-M   'P 1'
#
loop_
_entity.id
_entity.type
_entity.pdbx_description
1 polymer ?
#
loop_
_entity_poly.entity_id
_entity_poly.type
_entity_poly.pdbx_seq_one_letter_code
_entity_poly.pdbx_strand_id
1 'polypeptide(L)'
;MNVKGLVFSTISCFFILASCATKTVPPKTITKVIRDTVIINSKTDQPEMTRAAKLEKYKVTTDYYPSISQDERVRFLVLHYTAINTELSLKVLTQKDVSAHYLVNDYDDKTINLLVDETKRAWHAGVSNWKGLDNLNFSSIGIEIVNLGNKGTDAYPNYTPYPDYQIKKVGELAQDIIKRYNISPFNVVGHADIAPGRKPDPGPLFPWKKLYTDYGVGAWYDETDKYIFMPQYPWDTTSPIFITQVQTDLKKYGYNVPTNGIIDTQTKNAIIAFQMHFRPEKYDGVVDAETWAILKALNKKYNP
;
A
#
# COMPACT_ATOMS: atom_id res chain seq x y z
N MET A 1 -51.13 -58.07 35.65
CA MET A 1 -50.59 -59.30 35.03
C MET A 1 -49.11 -59.28 35.09
N ASN A 2 -48.57 -60.23 35.79
CA ASN A 2 -47.18 -60.64 36.01
C ASN A 2 -46.34 -60.73 34.75
N VAL A 3 -45.02 -60.47 34.86
CA VAL A 3 -43.90 -61.44 34.74
C VAL A 3 -42.63 -60.68 35.05
N LYS A 4 -41.96 -60.85 36.19
CA LYS A 4 -40.80 -61.67 36.57
C LYS A 4 -39.70 -61.59 35.48
N GLY A 5 -38.54 -60.98 35.67
CA GLY A 5 -37.48 -61.35 36.60
C GLY A 5 -36.34 -62.01 35.78
N LEU A 6 -35.13 -61.57 35.85
CA LEU A 6 -33.98 -62.46 36.07
C LEU A 6 -32.72 -61.66 36.34
N VAL A 7 -32.15 -61.83 37.49
CA VAL A 7 -30.85 -61.35 37.90
C VAL A 7 -29.81 -62.39 37.45
N PHE A 8 -28.79 -61.93 36.68
CA PHE A 8 -27.54 -62.71 36.53
C PHE A 8 -26.38 -61.93 37.14
N SER A 9 -25.92 -62.54 38.23
CA SER A 9 -24.65 -62.23 38.90
C SER A 9 -23.51 -62.84 38.08
N THR A 10 -22.58 -62.04 37.63
CA THR A 10 -21.29 -62.58 37.18
C THR A 10 -20.16 -62.08 38.05
N ILE A 11 -19.51 -63.01 38.66
CA ILE A 11 -18.30 -62.93 39.47
C ILE A 11 -17.18 -62.44 38.54
N SER A 12 -16.55 -61.32 38.90
CA SER A 12 -15.36 -60.78 38.19
C SER A 12 -14.12 -61.24 39.01
N CYS A 13 -13.32 -62.06 38.37
CA CYS A 13 -11.98 -62.46 38.89
C CYS A 13 -11.02 -61.27 38.62
N PHE A 14 -10.47 -60.75 39.71
CA PHE A 14 -9.32 -59.83 39.67
C PHE A 14 -8.04 -60.61 39.36
N PHE A 15 -7.50 -60.40 38.16
CA PHE A 15 -6.10 -60.74 37.89
C PHE A 15 -5.25 -59.47 38.11
N ILE A 16 -4.40 -59.56 39.15
CA ILE A 16 -3.35 -58.58 39.42
C ILE A 16 -2.18 -58.94 38.48
N LEU A 17 -2.03 -58.16 37.40
CA LEU A 17 -0.80 -58.18 36.59
C LEU A 17 0.13 -57.11 37.14
N ALA A 18 1.22 -57.53 37.77
CA ALA A 18 2.34 -56.66 38.10
C ALA A 18 3.03 -56.24 36.79
N SER A 19 2.81 -55.01 36.39
CA SER A 19 3.52 -54.38 35.25
C SER A 19 4.81 -53.77 35.76
N CYS A 20 5.95 -54.33 35.37
CA CYS A 20 7.26 -53.67 35.46
C CYS A 20 7.25 -52.39 34.68
N ALA A 21 7.28 -51.26 35.36
CA ALA A 21 7.47 -49.94 34.72
C ALA A 21 8.90 -49.82 34.19
N THR A 22 9.09 -50.08 32.93
CA THR A 22 10.29 -49.60 32.20
C THR A 22 10.20 -48.12 32.07
N LYS A 23 11.10 -47.36 32.71
CA LYS A 23 11.31 -45.94 32.50
C LYS A 23 11.72 -45.73 31.01
N THR A 24 10.78 -45.40 30.16
CA THR A 24 11.09 -44.89 28.83
C THR A 24 11.58 -43.47 28.97
N VAL A 25 12.86 -43.28 28.73
CA VAL A 25 13.48 -41.96 28.55
C VAL A 25 12.83 -41.33 27.32
N PRO A 26 12.28 -40.11 27.42
CA PRO A 26 11.71 -39.47 26.24
C PRO A 26 12.81 -39.22 25.17
N PRO A 27 12.53 -39.41 23.89
CA PRO A 27 13.54 -39.32 22.87
C PRO A 27 14.06 -37.88 22.77
N LYS A 28 15.37 -37.72 22.84
CA LYS A 28 16.14 -36.48 22.58
C LYS A 28 16.10 -36.08 21.10
N THR A 29 14.92 -35.99 20.48
CA THR A 29 14.85 -35.81 19.01
C THR A 29 14.42 -34.39 18.62
N ILE A 30 13.99 -33.54 19.57
CA ILE A 30 13.45 -32.20 19.22
C ILE A 30 14.55 -31.20 18.92
N THR A 31 15.75 -31.36 19.47
CA THR A 31 16.85 -30.40 19.31
C THR A 31 17.57 -30.53 17.95
N LYS A 32 17.43 -31.65 17.25
CA LYS A 32 18.12 -31.87 15.98
C LYS A 32 17.31 -31.35 14.77
N VAL A 33 15.98 -31.39 14.87
CA VAL A 33 15.07 -30.94 13.79
C VAL A 33 15.10 -29.41 13.63
N ILE A 34 15.27 -28.67 14.75
CA ILE A 34 15.33 -27.19 14.71
C ILE A 34 16.66 -26.68 14.12
N ARG A 35 17.75 -27.43 14.25
CA ARG A 35 19.04 -27.05 13.65
C ARG A 35 19.11 -27.31 12.16
N ASP A 36 18.43 -28.32 11.66
CA ASP A 36 18.50 -28.66 10.23
C ASP A 36 17.58 -27.81 9.35
N THR A 37 16.64 -27.06 9.95
CA THR A 37 15.68 -26.20 9.20
C THR A 37 16.15 -24.76 9.07
N VAL A 38 17.25 -24.34 9.68
CA VAL A 38 17.73 -22.95 9.66
C VAL A 38 19.05 -22.79 8.89
N ILE A 39 19.55 -23.84 8.24
CA ILE A 39 20.67 -23.68 7.34
C ILE A 39 20.12 -23.35 5.95
N ILE A 40 19.83 -22.06 5.73
CA ILE A 40 19.67 -21.51 4.38
C ILE A 40 21.06 -21.48 3.75
N ASN A 41 21.42 -22.58 3.11
CA ASN A 41 22.66 -22.71 2.34
C ASN A 41 22.46 -22.14 0.94
N SER A 42 22.29 -20.84 0.81
CA SER A 42 22.65 -20.14 -0.42
C SER A 42 23.15 -18.73 -0.08
N LYS A 43 24.38 -18.49 -0.37
CA LYS A 43 25.00 -17.16 -0.29
C LYS A 43 24.39 -16.14 -1.26
N THR A 44 23.42 -16.55 -2.09
CA THR A 44 22.86 -15.74 -3.18
C THR A 44 21.54 -15.04 -2.85
N ASP A 45 20.82 -15.44 -1.77
CA ASP A 45 19.51 -14.86 -1.43
C ASP A 45 19.45 -14.19 -0.05
N GLN A 46 20.60 -13.96 0.58
CA GLN A 46 20.65 -13.22 1.85
C GLN A 46 20.60 -11.72 1.54
N PRO A 47 19.67 -10.96 2.15
CA PRO A 47 19.71 -9.52 2.02
C PRO A 47 21.05 -9.02 2.56
N GLU A 48 21.77 -8.26 1.77
CA GLU A 48 23.04 -7.66 2.18
C GLU A 48 22.79 -6.72 3.36
N MET A 49 23.35 -7.06 4.53
CA MET A 49 23.30 -6.18 5.71
C MET A 49 24.23 -4.99 5.48
N THR A 50 23.72 -3.94 4.83
CA THR A 50 24.48 -2.77 4.45
C THR A 50 24.89 -1.88 5.63
N ARG A 51 24.28 -2.06 6.81
CA ARG A 51 24.50 -1.20 7.98
C ARG A 51 24.50 -1.97 9.30
N ALA A 52 25.64 -2.50 9.67
CA ALA A 52 25.88 -2.98 11.02
C ALA A 52 26.66 -1.94 11.84
N ALA A 53 26.50 -1.92 13.16
CA ALA A 53 27.29 -1.10 14.04
C ALA A 53 28.78 -1.50 13.96
N LYS A 54 29.67 -0.53 13.91
CA LYS A 54 31.13 -0.71 14.00
C LYS A 54 31.57 -0.23 15.39
N LEU A 55 32.04 -1.15 16.20
CA LEU A 55 32.41 -0.89 17.61
C LEU A 55 33.91 -1.14 17.79
N GLU A 56 34.54 -0.35 18.65
CA GLU A 56 35.96 -0.50 18.94
C GLU A 56 36.27 -1.69 19.84
N LYS A 57 35.41 -1.96 20.82
CA LYS A 57 35.61 -2.97 21.87
C LYS A 57 34.84 -4.27 21.69
N TYR A 58 33.89 -4.30 20.79
CA TYR A 58 33.03 -5.45 20.58
C TYR A 58 32.94 -5.81 19.09
N LYS A 59 32.90 -7.10 18.80
CA LYS A 59 32.69 -7.58 17.43
C LYS A 59 31.18 -7.73 17.18
N VAL A 60 30.66 -7.01 16.20
CA VAL A 60 29.33 -7.32 15.63
C VAL A 60 29.55 -8.47 14.68
N THR A 61 28.91 -9.62 14.94
CA THR A 61 29.01 -10.79 14.06
C THR A 61 28.30 -10.52 12.73
N THR A 62 28.90 -10.96 11.65
CA THR A 62 28.29 -11.01 10.31
C THR A 62 27.62 -12.36 10.02
N ASP A 63 27.69 -13.30 10.97
CA ASP A 63 26.90 -14.53 10.93
C ASP A 63 25.43 -14.13 11.06
N TYR A 64 24.69 -14.19 9.96
CA TYR A 64 23.37 -13.64 9.88
C TYR A 64 22.29 -14.66 10.26
N TYR A 65 21.50 -14.32 11.26
CA TYR A 65 20.31 -15.05 11.67
C TYR A 65 19.09 -14.15 11.45
N PRO A 66 18.52 -14.12 10.22
CA PRO A 66 17.43 -13.22 9.91
C PRO A 66 16.18 -13.55 10.71
N SER A 67 15.56 -12.53 11.31
CA SER A 67 14.22 -12.68 11.83
C SER A 67 13.26 -12.78 10.65
N ILE A 68 12.28 -13.68 10.72
CA ILE A 68 11.16 -13.72 9.76
C ILE A 68 10.21 -12.53 9.95
N SER A 69 10.25 -11.86 11.11
CA SER A 69 9.45 -10.68 11.44
C SER A 69 10.21 -9.42 11.07
N GLN A 70 10.36 -9.19 9.78
CA GLN A 70 10.97 -7.98 9.21
C GLN A 70 10.26 -7.60 7.92
N ASP A 71 10.19 -6.30 7.63
CA ASP A 71 9.65 -5.74 6.40
C ASP A 71 10.46 -4.52 5.95
N GLU A 72 10.20 -4.06 4.72
CA GLU A 72 10.80 -2.85 4.19
C GLU A 72 10.23 -1.62 4.91
N ARG A 73 11.12 -0.67 5.26
CA ARG A 73 10.70 0.60 5.85
C ARG A 73 10.04 1.51 4.82
N VAL A 74 10.51 1.49 3.57
CA VAL A 74 9.89 2.19 2.45
C VAL A 74 8.82 1.29 1.86
N ARG A 75 7.56 1.69 2.03
CA ARG A 75 6.38 0.90 1.65
C ARG A 75 5.50 1.61 0.63
N PHE A 76 5.72 2.92 0.44
CA PHE A 76 4.91 3.77 -0.42
C PHE A 76 5.78 4.63 -1.34
N LEU A 77 5.27 4.87 -2.53
CA LEU A 77 5.74 5.88 -3.45
C LEU A 77 4.65 6.94 -3.60
N VAL A 78 4.97 8.19 -3.28
CA VAL A 78 4.02 9.29 -3.33
C VAL A 78 4.43 10.27 -4.42
N LEU A 79 3.52 10.52 -5.36
CA LEU A 79 3.73 11.42 -6.48
C LEU A 79 3.05 12.77 -6.22
N HIS A 80 3.78 13.85 -6.53
CA HIS A 80 3.38 15.22 -6.29
C HIS A 80 3.55 16.07 -7.56
N TYR A 81 2.93 17.23 -7.58
CA TYR A 81 3.37 18.34 -8.42
C TYR A 81 3.82 19.53 -7.56
N THR A 82 4.77 20.32 -8.07
CA THR A 82 5.37 21.43 -7.31
C THR A 82 4.50 22.69 -7.28
N ALA A 83 3.55 22.86 -8.18
CA ALA A 83 2.75 24.07 -8.43
C ALA A 83 3.59 25.32 -8.81
N ILE A 84 4.89 25.16 -9.04
CA ILE A 84 5.85 26.21 -9.38
C ILE A 84 6.86 25.70 -10.42
N ASN A 85 7.70 26.59 -10.99
CA ASN A 85 8.72 26.21 -11.95
C ASN A 85 9.94 25.51 -11.32
N THR A 86 10.83 24.98 -12.13
CA THR A 86 11.99 24.19 -11.70
C THR A 86 12.90 24.98 -10.75
N GLU A 87 13.23 26.24 -11.04
CA GLU A 87 14.15 27.06 -10.22
C GLU A 87 13.59 27.28 -8.81
N LEU A 88 12.33 27.67 -8.72
CA LEU A 88 11.64 27.87 -7.44
C LEU A 88 11.45 26.55 -6.70
N SER A 89 11.17 25.46 -7.41
CA SER A 89 11.04 24.12 -6.83
C SER A 89 12.34 23.69 -6.15
N LEU A 90 13.48 23.83 -6.82
CA LEU A 90 14.79 23.54 -6.23
C LEU A 90 15.03 24.41 -4.98
N LYS A 91 14.74 25.71 -5.08
CA LYS A 91 14.92 26.62 -3.94
C LYS A 91 14.06 26.22 -2.73
N VAL A 92 12.80 25.88 -2.93
CA VAL A 92 11.86 25.52 -1.85
C VAL A 92 12.21 24.17 -1.26
N LEU A 93 12.45 23.14 -2.09
CA LEU A 93 12.67 21.77 -1.63
C LEU A 93 14.06 21.51 -1.00
N THR A 94 15.00 22.48 -1.12
CA THR A 94 16.31 22.41 -0.48
C THR A 94 16.42 23.25 0.80
N GLN A 95 15.29 23.84 1.24
CA GLN A 95 15.21 24.61 2.50
C GLN A 95 14.55 23.81 3.61
N LYS A 96 14.16 24.47 4.73
CA LYS A 96 13.80 23.77 5.98
C LYS A 96 12.42 23.10 6.00
N ASP A 97 11.39 23.68 5.39
CA ASP A 97 10.02 23.34 5.77
C ASP A 97 9.45 22.12 5.04
N VAL A 98 9.84 21.93 3.78
CA VAL A 98 9.40 20.82 2.93
C VAL A 98 10.57 20.27 2.13
N SER A 99 10.51 19.00 1.79
CA SER A 99 11.51 18.34 0.95
C SER A 99 10.93 17.12 0.28
N ALA A 100 11.52 16.66 -0.82
CA ALA A 100 11.22 15.39 -1.46
C ALA A 100 12.51 14.63 -1.73
N HIS A 101 12.41 13.33 -1.98
CA HIS A 101 13.59 12.55 -2.34
C HIS A 101 14.08 12.92 -3.73
N TYR A 102 13.17 13.07 -4.66
CA TYR A 102 13.47 13.39 -6.05
C TYR A 102 12.66 14.58 -6.55
N LEU A 103 13.29 15.34 -7.44
CA LEU A 103 12.63 16.35 -8.26
C LEU A 103 12.83 16.01 -9.73
N VAL A 104 11.73 15.78 -10.44
CA VAL A 104 11.69 15.60 -11.90
C VAL A 104 11.36 16.96 -12.52
N ASN A 105 12.34 17.54 -13.21
CA ASN A 105 12.22 18.84 -13.87
C ASN A 105 11.31 18.77 -15.12
N ASP A 106 10.97 19.94 -15.65
CA ASP A 106 10.16 20.13 -16.87
C ASP A 106 10.99 20.37 -18.13
N TYR A 107 12.26 19.93 -18.14
CA TYR A 107 13.15 20.00 -19.30
C TYR A 107 13.21 18.66 -20.03
N ASP A 108 13.29 18.69 -21.36
CA ASP A 108 13.55 17.49 -22.16
C ASP A 108 15.05 17.16 -22.13
N ASP A 109 15.50 16.77 -20.97
CA ASP A 109 16.86 16.34 -20.70
C ASP A 109 16.86 14.95 -20.01
N LYS A 110 18.03 14.43 -19.65
CA LYS A 110 18.18 13.14 -19.00
C LYS A 110 18.45 13.26 -17.48
N THR A 111 18.13 14.42 -16.89
CA THR A 111 18.46 14.68 -15.49
C THR A 111 17.24 14.55 -14.58
N ILE A 112 17.46 13.96 -13.41
CA ILE A 112 16.54 13.91 -12.28
C ILE A 112 17.36 14.31 -11.06
N ASN A 113 16.85 15.23 -10.25
CA ASN A 113 17.56 15.70 -9.07
C ASN A 113 17.25 14.81 -7.86
N LEU A 114 18.26 14.21 -7.24
CA LEU A 114 18.18 13.61 -5.91
C LEU A 114 18.40 14.72 -4.88
N LEU A 115 17.41 15.00 -4.03
CA LEU A 115 17.48 16.06 -3.02
C LEU A 115 17.64 15.50 -1.61
N VAL A 116 17.03 14.37 -1.30
CA VAL A 116 17.15 13.66 -0.02
C VAL A 116 17.52 12.22 -0.29
N ASP A 117 18.55 11.74 0.40
CA ASP A 117 18.95 10.32 0.37
C ASP A 117 17.78 9.42 0.80
N GLU A 118 17.48 8.36 0.04
CA GLU A 118 16.33 7.48 0.28
C GLU A 118 16.34 6.79 1.66
N THR A 119 17.50 6.71 2.30
CA THR A 119 17.62 6.18 3.66
C THR A 119 17.18 7.15 4.74
N LYS A 120 16.93 8.40 4.37
CA LYS A 120 16.45 9.47 5.24
C LYS A 120 15.00 9.77 4.97
N ARG A 121 14.36 10.45 5.89
CA ARG A 121 13.00 10.93 5.75
C ARG A 121 12.97 12.27 5.01
N ALA A 122 12.22 12.37 3.93
CA ALA A 122 11.82 13.65 3.35
C ALA A 122 10.47 14.14 3.92
N TRP A 123 10.17 15.42 3.78
CA TRP A 123 8.98 16.06 4.33
C TRP A 123 8.05 16.50 3.20
N HIS A 124 7.36 15.54 2.56
CA HIS A 124 6.52 15.76 1.38
C HIS A 124 5.03 15.42 1.59
N ALA A 125 4.72 14.45 2.48
CA ALA A 125 3.36 13.95 2.64
C ALA A 125 2.52 14.74 3.66
N GLY A 126 3.18 15.37 4.66
CA GLY A 126 2.48 16.09 5.74
C GLY A 126 1.54 15.18 6.51
N VAL A 127 0.41 15.74 6.98
CA VAL A 127 -0.67 14.97 7.59
C VAL A 127 -1.31 14.11 6.50
N SER A 128 -1.16 12.81 6.61
CA SER A 128 -1.52 11.84 5.57
C SER A 128 -1.90 10.51 6.17
N ASN A 129 -2.74 9.76 5.48
CA ASN A 129 -3.11 8.39 5.86
C ASN A 129 -3.32 7.53 4.61
N TRP A 130 -2.84 6.30 4.63
CA TRP A 130 -3.13 5.30 3.61
C TRP A 130 -3.10 3.91 4.22
N LYS A 131 -4.14 3.09 3.95
CA LYS A 131 -4.28 1.73 4.50
C LYS A 131 -4.08 1.66 6.02
N GLY A 132 -4.58 2.68 6.74
CA GLY A 132 -4.50 2.77 8.20
C GLY A 132 -3.14 3.21 8.76
N LEU A 133 -2.19 3.58 7.90
CA LEU A 133 -0.92 4.16 8.34
C LEU A 133 -0.95 5.68 8.21
N ASP A 134 -0.61 6.34 9.30
CA ASP A 134 -0.50 7.79 9.36
C ASP A 134 0.93 8.27 9.07
N ASN A 135 1.06 9.56 8.71
CA ASN A 135 2.35 10.24 8.57
C ASN A 135 3.32 9.52 7.61
N LEU A 136 2.89 9.37 6.36
CA LEU A 136 3.62 8.59 5.35
C LEU A 136 5.06 9.04 5.09
N ASN A 137 5.47 10.24 5.51
CA ASN A 137 6.87 10.67 5.45
C ASN A 137 7.85 9.64 6.05
N PHE A 138 7.42 8.82 7.00
CA PHE A 138 8.30 7.82 7.66
C PHE A 138 8.50 6.55 6.84
N SER A 139 7.62 6.28 5.88
CA SER A 139 7.54 4.99 5.18
C SER A 139 7.39 5.14 3.66
N SER A 140 7.70 6.32 3.11
CA SER A 140 7.56 6.60 1.69
C SER A 140 8.78 7.25 1.07
N ILE A 141 8.87 7.13 -0.25
CA ILE A 141 9.67 8.00 -1.10
C ILE A 141 8.73 8.97 -1.79
N GLY A 142 9.06 10.26 -1.79
CA GLY A 142 8.31 11.29 -2.49
C GLY A 142 9.03 11.74 -3.75
N ILE A 143 8.31 11.79 -4.86
CA ILE A 143 8.75 12.38 -6.13
C ILE A 143 7.94 13.64 -6.39
N GLU A 144 8.60 14.77 -6.40
CA GLU A 144 8.05 16.04 -6.87
C GLU A 144 8.27 16.18 -8.38
N ILE A 145 7.21 16.52 -9.09
CA ILE A 145 7.21 16.67 -10.57
C ILE A 145 6.92 18.13 -10.87
N VAL A 146 7.84 18.81 -11.54
CA VAL A 146 7.64 20.21 -11.88
C VAL A 146 6.46 20.35 -12.80
N ASN A 147 5.41 20.95 -12.30
CA ASN A 147 4.17 21.23 -13.03
C ASN A 147 3.44 22.37 -12.31
N LEU A 148 2.81 23.27 -13.06
CA LEU A 148 2.16 24.44 -12.48
C LEU A 148 0.80 24.14 -11.83
N GLY A 149 0.37 22.89 -11.87
CA GLY A 149 -0.86 22.44 -11.21
C GLY A 149 -2.11 23.11 -11.78
N ASN A 150 -3.05 23.44 -10.89
CA ASN A 150 -4.28 24.14 -11.25
C ASN A 150 -4.04 25.66 -11.29
N LYS A 151 -4.17 26.26 -12.47
CA LYS A 151 -4.09 27.72 -12.70
C LYS A 151 -5.47 28.40 -12.64
N GLY A 152 -6.53 27.63 -12.53
CA GLY A 152 -7.90 28.11 -12.42
C GLY A 152 -8.35 28.26 -10.98
N THR A 153 -9.66 28.30 -10.80
CA THR A 153 -10.33 28.25 -9.50
C THR A 153 -10.94 26.87 -9.28
N ASP A 154 -11.43 26.58 -8.08
CA ASP A 154 -12.13 25.32 -7.81
C ASP A 154 -13.40 25.14 -8.67
N ALA A 155 -14.08 26.25 -9.00
CA ALA A 155 -15.25 26.24 -9.88
C ALA A 155 -14.90 26.07 -11.37
N TYR A 156 -13.72 26.53 -11.77
CA TYR A 156 -13.22 26.48 -13.15
C TYR A 156 -11.77 26.02 -13.16
N PRO A 157 -11.51 24.73 -12.90
CA PRO A 157 -10.17 24.21 -12.82
C PRO A 157 -9.48 24.25 -14.19
N ASN A 158 -8.20 24.62 -14.19
CA ASN A 158 -7.35 24.65 -15.37
C ASN A 158 -6.00 24.02 -15.06
N TYR A 159 -5.97 22.70 -15.03
CA TYR A 159 -4.76 21.94 -14.74
C TYR A 159 -3.78 21.96 -15.91
N THR A 160 -2.50 22.02 -15.58
CA THR A 160 -1.41 21.94 -16.55
C THR A 160 -1.15 20.48 -16.94
N PRO A 161 -1.12 20.13 -18.23
CA PRO A 161 -0.78 18.78 -18.66
C PRO A 161 0.71 18.46 -18.41
N TYR A 162 1.04 17.18 -18.38
CA TYR A 162 2.40 16.67 -18.24
C TYR A 162 2.95 16.27 -19.62
N PRO A 163 4.13 16.78 -20.04
CA PRO A 163 4.73 16.37 -21.30
C PRO A 163 5.26 14.92 -21.22
N ASP A 164 5.21 14.21 -22.35
CA ASP A 164 5.59 12.79 -22.42
C ASP A 164 7.02 12.52 -21.94
N TYR A 165 7.98 13.39 -22.26
CA TYR A 165 9.37 13.24 -21.80
C TYR A 165 9.49 13.28 -20.26
N GLN A 166 8.67 14.08 -19.60
CA GLN A 166 8.65 14.16 -18.14
C GLN A 166 8.04 12.90 -17.52
N ILE A 167 6.93 12.41 -18.09
CA ILE A 167 6.30 11.17 -17.66
C ILE A 167 7.22 9.96 -17.88
N LYS A 168 8.04 9.96 -18.93
CA LYS A 168 9.07 8.94 -19.12
C LYS A 168 10.08 8.92 -17.98
N LYS A 169 10.59 10.09 -17.56
CA LYS A 169 11.49 10.19 -16.39
C LYS A 169 10.83 9.64 -15.12
N VAL A 170 9.57 10.03 -14.86
CA VAL A 170 8.81 9.56 -13.71
C VAL A 170 8.63 8.05 -13.74
N GLY A 171 8.25 7.50 -14.90
CA GLY A 171 8.02 6.07 -15.09
C GLY A 171 9.28 5.23 -14.83
N GLU A 172 10.41 5.61 -15.43
CA GLU A 172 11.69 4.89 -15.25
C GLU A 172 12.18 4.99 -13.79
N LEU A 173 12.11 6.17 -13.16
CA LEU A 173 12.47 6.36 -11.76
C LEU A 173 11.57 5.56 -10.82
N ALA A 174 10.26 5.63 -11.00
CA ALA A 174 9.29 4.92 -10.18
C ALA A 174 9.44 3.40 -10.30
N GLN A 175 9.69 2.89 -11.51
CA GLN A 175 9.93 1.47 -11.75
C GLN A 175 11.17 0.95 -10.99
N ASP A 176 12.26 1.71 -10.98
CA ASP A 176 13.47 1.37 -10.20
C ASP A 176 13.20 1.36 -8.70
N ILE A 177 12.54 2.40 -8.16
CA ILE A 177 12.19 2.50 -6.74
C ILE A 177 11.28 1.32 -6.34
N ILE A 178 10.21 1.06 -7.10
CA ILE A 178 9.26 -0.03 -6.83
C ILE A 178 9.98 -1.37 -6.77
N LYS A 179 10.89 -1.62 -7.70
CA LYS A 179 11.66 -2.86 -7.75
C LYS A 179 12.58 -3.02 -6.54
N ARG A 180 13.31 -1.95 -6.15
CA ARG A 180 14.27 -2.00 -5.03
C ARG A 180 13.60 -2.17 -3.67
N TYR A 181 12.43 -1.58 -3.47
CA TYR A 181 11.70 -1.62 -2.21
C TYR A 181 10.49 -2.56 -2.21
N ASN A 182 10.27 -3.31 -3.29
CA ASN A 182 9.13 -4.21 -3.44
C ASN A 182 7.78 -3.55 -3.11
N ILE A 183 7.56 -2.32 -3.62
CA ILE A 183 6.35 -1.54 -3.34
C ILE A 183 5.17 -2.14 -4.10
N SER A 184 4.11 -2.48 -3.37
CA SER A 184 2.87 -2.99 -3.98
C SER A 184 2.22 -1.95 -4.91
N PRO A 185 1.60 -2.36 -6.03
CA PRO A 185 1.01 -1.42 -7.00
C PRO A 185 0.04 -0.40 -6.39
N PHE A 186 -0.80 -0.82 -5.43
CA PHE A 186 -1.77 0.05 -4.74
C PHE A 186 -1.13 0.96 -3.67
N ASN A 187 0.18 0.87 -3.46
CA ASN A 187 0.96 1.75 -2.60
C ASN A 187 1.74 2.81 -3.39
N VAL A 188 1.54 2.87 -4.71
CA VAL A 188 1.96 3.99 -5.54
C VAL A 188 0.78 4.93 -5.67
N VAL A 189 0.85 6.08 -5.01
CA VAL A 189 -0.29 6.96 -4.76
C VAL A 189 0.05 8.42 -5.05
N GLY A 190 -0.97 9.23 -5.30
CA GLY A 190 -0.85 10.68 -5.33
C GLY A 190 -0.97 11.29 -3.94
N HIS A 191 -0.50 12.50 -3.77
CA HIS A 191 -0.74 13.26 -2.54
C HIS A 191 -2.24 13.43 -2.25
N ALA A 192 -3.05 13.60 -3.31
CA ALA A 192 -4.51 13.64 -3.21
C ALA A 192 -5.11 12.39 -2.58
N ASP A 193 -4.55 11.21 -2.88
CA ASP A 193 -5.05 9.94 -2.34
C ASP A 193 -4.84 9.83 -0.83
N ILE A 194 -3.69 10.27 -0.34
CA ILE A 194 -3.29 10.16 1.07
C ILE A 194 -3.72 11.34 1.94
N ALA A 195 -4.17 12.44 1.32
CA ALA A 195 -4.61 13.66 1.97
C ALA A 195 -5.82 14.31 1.27
N PRO A 196 -6.93 13.54 1.06
CA PRO A 196 -8.09 14.00 0.32
C PRO A 196 -8.65 15.32 0.85
N GLY A 197 -8.95 16.26 -0.05
CA GLY A 197 -9.47 17.58 0.28
C GLY A 197 -8.44 18.59 0.81
N ARG A 198 -7.27 18.12 1.24
CA ARG A 198 -6.15 18.99 1.65
C ARG A 198 -5.18 19.25 0.49
N LYS A 199 -4.99 18.25 -0.35
CA LYS A 199 -4.01 18.25 -1.46
C LYS A 199 -4.64 17.72 -2.73
N PRO A 200 -4.48 18.40 -3.87
CA PRO A 200 -5.00 17.96 -5.15
C PRO A 200 -3.95 17.28 -6.05
N ASP A 201 -2.64 17.36 -5.69
CA ASP A 201 -1.54 16.86 -6.53
C ASP A 201 -1.46 15.31 -6.54
N PRO A 202 -1.06 14.70 -7.66
CA PRO A 202 -0.58 15.28 -8.91
C PRO A 202 -1.69 15.75 -9.87
N GLY A 203 -2.96 15.72 -9.46
CA GLY A 203 -4.10 16.24 -10.20
C GLY A 203 -4.67 15.31 -11.28
N PRO A 204 -5.83 15.66 -11.86
CA PRO A 204 -6.56 14.78 -12.77
C PRO A 204 -5.89 14.62 -14.15
N LEU A 205 -4.96 15.50 -14.54
CA LEU A 205 -4.23 15.36 -15.80
C LEU A 205 -2.94 14.52 -15.64
N PHE A 206 -2.66 14.01 -14.46
CA PHE A 206 -1.54 13.08 -14.28
C PHE A 206 -1.90 11.72 -14.92
N PRO A 207 -1.07 11.19 -15.84
CA PRO A 207 -1.47 10.06 -16.67
C PRO A 207 -1.24 8.69 -15.98
N TRP A 208 -1.96 8.41 -14.90
CA TRP A 208 -1.86 7.18 -14.13
C TRP A 208 -1.99 5.91 -14.97
N LYS A 209 -2.97 5.86 -15.89
CA LYS A 209 -3.16 4.72 -16.80
C LYS A 209 -1.92 4.47 -17.66
N LYS A 210 -1.29 5.54 -18.17
CA LYS A 210 -0.07 5.44 -18.98
C LYS A 210 1.11 4.91 -18.15
N LEU A 211 1.28 5.37 -16.92
CA LEU A 211 2.31 4.82 -16.02
C LEU A 211 2.11 3.32 -15.76
N TYR A 212 0.87 2.90 -15.55
CA TYR A 212 0.55 1.49 -15.37
C TYR A 212 0.81 0.66 -16.63
N THR A 213 0.35 1.12 -17.82
CA THR A 213 0.46 0.34 -19.06
C THR A 213 1.88 0.29 -19.62
N ASP A 214 2.61 1.40 -19.57
CA ASP A 214 3.90 1.53 -20.25
C ASP A 214 5.07 1.13 -19.35
N TYR A 215 4.93 1.28 -18.01
CA TYR A 215 6.01 1.06 -17.04
C TYR A 215 5.68 0.05 -15.94
N GLY A 216 4.44 -0.47 -15.86
CA GLY A 216 4.01 -1.32 -14.76
C GLY A 216 4.00 -0.60 -13.41
N VAL A 217 3.87 0.72 -13.40
CA VAL A 217 3.92 1.58 -12.22
C VAL A 217 2.51 1.89 -11.72
N GLY A 218 2.25 1.60 -10.44
CA GLY A 218 0.98 1.86 -9.80
C GLY A 218 -0.08 0.79 -10.05
N ALA A 219 -1.29 1.10 -9.64
CA ALA A 219 -2.46 0.23 -9.79
C ALA A 219 -3.40 0.75 -10.88
N TRP A 220 -4.02 -0.17 -11.61
CA TRP A 220 -5.09 0.13 -12.53
C TRP A 220 -6.08 -1.03 -12.59
N TYR A 221 -7.35 -0.73 -12.82
CA TYR A 221 -8.41 -1.74 -12.92
C TYR A 221 -8.38 -2.47 -14.26
N ASP A 222 -8.99 -3.65 -14.29
CA ASP A 222 -9.22 -4.39 -15.52
C ASP A 222 -10.55 -3.94 -16.14
N GLU A 223 -10.50 -3.51 -17.40
CA GLU A 223 -11.68 -2.99 -18.13
C GLU A 223 -12.81 -4.04 -18.17
N THR A 224 -12.47 -5.32 -18.33
CA THR A 224 -13.44 -6.42 -18.30
C THR A 224 -14.22 -6.45 -16.98
N ASP A 225 -13.52 -6.30 -15.85
CA ASP A 225 -14.16 -6.30 -14.54
C ASP A 225 -15.04 -5.07 -14.33
N LYS A 226 -14.58 -3.90 -14.78
CA LYS A 226 -15.41 -2.69 -14.79
C LYS A 226 -16.73 -2.92 -15.54
N TYR A 227 -16.68 -3.50 -16.75
CA TYR A 227 -17.88 -3.78 -17.55
C TYR A 227 -18.78 -4.85 -16.92
N ILE A 228 -18.24 -5.81 -16.17
CA ILE A 228 -19.02 -6.79 -15.42
C ILE A 228 -19.75 -6.13 -14.24
N PHE A 229 -19.11 -5.20 -13.54
CA PHE A 229 -19.75 -4.55 -12.39
C PHE A 229 -20.72 -3.43 -12.79
N MET A 230 -20.48 -2.65 -13.83
CA MET A 230 -21.33 -1.52 -14.21
C MET A 230 -22.85 -1.81 -14.21
N PRO A 231 -23.36 -2.88 -14.84
CA PRO A 231 -24.79 -3.19 -14.83
C PRO A 231 -25.33 -3.63 -13.47
N GLN A 232 -24.46 -3.91 -12.49
CA GLN A 232 -24.86 -4.30 -11.13
C GLN A 232 -24.99 -3.08 -10.21
N TYR A 233 -24.81 -1.87 -10.73
CA TYR A 233 -24.92 -0.64 -9.94
C TYR A 233 -26.32 -0.54 -9.32
N PRO A 234 -26.43 -0.34 -8.00
CA PRO A 234 -27.71 -0.31 -7.32
C PRO A 234 -28.61 0.83 -7.77
N TRP A 235 -29.90 0.63 -7.77
CA TRP A 235 -30.89 1.66 -8.12
C TRP A 235 -31.09 2.70 -6.99
N ASP A 236 -30.94 2.29 -5.71
CA ASP A 236 -31.04 3.18 -4.55
C ASP A 236 -29.63 3.56 -4.07
N THR A 237 -29.11 4.62 -4.66
CA THR A 237 -27.76 5.14 -4.38
C THR A 237 -27.75 6.19 -3.27
N THR A 238 -28.90 6.48 -2.68
CA THR A 238 -29.03 7.43 -1.57
C THR A 238 -29.17 6.73 -0.22
N SER A 239 -29.39 5.44 -0.22
CA SER A 239 -29.57 4.67 1.02
C SER A 239 -28.28 4.64 1.85
N PRO A 240 -28.39 4.72 3.19
CA PRO A 240 -27.24 4.55 4.08
C PRO A 240 -26.50 3.23 3.87
N ILE A 241 -27.19 2.18 3.45
CA ILE A 241 -26.59 0.86 3.16
C ILE A 241 -25.64 0.96 1.96
N PHE A 242 -26.06 1.58 0.86
CA PHE A 242 -25.22 1.77 -0.31
C PHE A 242 -24.02 2.65 0.03
N ILE A 243 -24.22 3.76 0.74
CA ILE A 243 -23.16 4.66 1.14
C ILE A 243 -22.13 3.95 2.05
N THR A 244 -22.60 3.17 3.04
CA THR A 244 -21.72 2.35 3.89
C THR A 244 -20.88 1.36 3.07
N GLN A 245 -21.49 0.75 2.05
CA GLN A 245 -20.77 -0.18 1.16
C GLN A 245 -19.66 0.57 0.38
N VAL A 246 -19.95 1.73 -0.18
CA VAL A 246 -18.96 2.57 -0.89
C VAL A 246 -17.82 2.98 0.05
N GLN A 247 -18.15 3.44 1.26
CA GLN A 247 -17.16 3.81 2.28
C GLN A 247 -16.28 2.60 2.67
N THR A 248 -16.89 1.43 2.83
CA THR A 248 -16.17 0.18 3.13
C THR A 248 -15.23 -0.19 1.99
N ASP A 249 -15.68 -0.09 0.75
CA ASP A 249 -14.86 -0.40 -0.42
C ASP A 249 -13.70 0.61 -0.61
N LEU A 250 -13.93 1.91 -0.38
CA LEU A 250 -12.88 2.94 -0.36
C LEU A 250 -11.85 2.66 0.73
N LYS A 251 -12.29 2.32 1.95
CA LYS A 251 -11.42 1.98 3.07
C LYS A 251 -10.63 0.70 2.80
N LYS A 252 -11.27 -0.32 2.23
CA LYS A 252 -10.61 -1.57 1.82
C LYS A 252 -9.51 -1.30 0.80
N TYR A 253 -9.75 -0.40 -0.15
CA TYR A 253 -8.75 -0.02 -1.13
C TYR A 253 -7.56 0.72 -0.49
N GLY A 254 -7.81 1.66 0.43
CA GLY A 254 -6.75 2.38 1.13
C GLY A 254 -7.14 3.72 1.73
N TYR A 255 -8.24 4.32 1.30
CA TYR A 255 -8.67 5.65 1.73
C TYR A 255 -9.11 5.68 3.20
N ASN A 256 -8.75 6.74 3.91
CA ASN A 256 -9.21 6.97 5.28
C ASN A 256 -10.59 7.65 5.26
N VAL A 257 -11.65 6.84 5.33
CA VAL A 257 -13.03 7.31 5.37
C VAL A 257 -13.80 6.66 6.52
N PRO A 258 -14.81 7.35 7.12
CA PRO A 258 -15.72 6.71 8.05
C PRO A 258 -16.60 5.69 7.30
N THR A 259 -17.22 4.77 8.04
CA THR A 259 -18.20 3.81 7.51
C THR A 259 -19.54 4.01 8.21
N ASN A 260 -20.11 5.22 8.06
CA ASN A 260 -21.29 5.70 8.80
C ASN A 260 -22.56 5.86 7.94
N GLY A 261 -22.48 5.56 6.63
CA GLY A 261 -23.62 5.66 5.72
C GLY A 261 -24.00 7.10 5.34
N ILE A 262 -23.08 8.06 5.50
CA ILE A 262 -23.32 9.48 5.21
C ILE A 262 -22.24 9.97 4.23
N ILE A 263 -22.63 10.62 3.15
CA ILE A 263 -21.70 11.34 2.26
C ILE A 263 -21.32 12.68 2.92
N ASP A 264 -20.44 12.60 3.91
CA ASP A 264 -19.84 13.77 4.53
C ASP A 264 -18.70 14.35 3.68
N THR A 265 -18.14 15.47 4.12
CA THR A 265 -17.02 16.14 3.42
C THR A 265 -15.80 15.21 3.24
N GLN A 266 -15.48 14.42 4.26
CA GLN A 266 -14.35 13.49 4.21
C GLN A 266 -14.58 12.40 3.15
N THR A 267 -15.76 11.79 3.15
CA THR A 267 -16.16 10.79 2.15
C THR A 267 -16.17 11.37 0.74
N LYS A 268 -16.76 12.57 0.56
CA LYS A 268 -16.78 13.25 -0.74
C LYS A 268 -15.37 13.55 -1.25
N ASN A 269 -14.50 14.06 -0.41
CA ASN A 269 -13.11 14.36 -0.78
C ASN A 269 -12.34 13.10 -1.18
N ALA A 270 -12.56 11.98 -0.50
CA ALA A 270 -11.96 10.69 -0.87
C ALA A 270 -12.47 10.18 -2.23
N ILE A 271 -13.78 10.36 -2.52
CA ILE A 271 -14.34 10.04 -3.84
C ILE A 271 -13.71 10.91 -4.94
N ILE A 272 -13.55 12.22 -4.70
CA ILE A 272 -12.88 13.14 -5.65
C ILE A 272 -11.43 12.68 -5.89
N ALA A 273 -10.67 12.38 -4.85
CA ALA A 273 -9.29 11.92 -4.99
C ALA A 273 -9.22 10.59 -5.78
N PHE A 274 -10.09 9.63 -5.45
CA PHE A 274 -10.24 8.39 -6.18
C PHE A 274 -10.54 8.61 -7.67
N GLN A 275 -11.47 9.50 -7.98
CA GLN A 275 -11.83 9.83 -9.35
C GLN A 275 -10.69 10.53 -10.09
N MET A 276 -9.99 11.47 -9.47
CA MET A 276 -8.81 12.13 -10.09
C MET A 276 -7.73 11.10 -10.46
N HIS A 277 -7.60 10.03 -9.70
CA HIS A 277 -6.64 8.95 -9.97
C HIS A 277 -7.14 7.98 -11.06
N PHE A 278 -8.37 7.46 -10.93
CA PHE A 278 -8.86 6.31 -11.72
C PHE A 278 -9.91 6.66 -12.77
N ARG A 279 -10.46 7.88 -12.72
CA ARG A 279 -11.49 8.38 -13.62
C ARG A 279 -11.39 9.91 -13.78
N PRO A 280 -10.27 10.41 -14.31
CA PRO A 280 -9.99 11.85 -14.34
C PRO A 280 -10.95 12.67 -15.22
N GLU A 281 -11.72 12.04 -16.10
CA GLU A 281 -12.72 12.70 -16.95
C GLU A 281 -13.90 13.27 -16.13
N LYS A 282 -14.13 12.72 -14.91
CA LYS A 282 -15.23 13.17 -14.05
C LYS A 282 -14.90 12.92 -12.58
N TYR A 283 -14.46 13.96 -11.89
CA TYR A 283 -14.06 13.94 -10.47
C TYR A 283 -14.91 14.89 -9.61
N ASP A 284 -16.24 14.73 -9.71
CA ASP A 284 -17.24 15.57 -9.03
C ASP A 284 -17.58 15.12 -7.59
N GLY A 285 -17.05 14.00 -7.15
CA GLY A 285 -17.34 13.41 -5.85
C GLY A 285 -18.67 12.67 -5.78
N VAL A 286 -19.27 12.39 -6.94
CA VAL A 286 -20.50 11.60 -7.06
C VAL A 286 -20.13 10.17 -7.46
N VAL A 287 -20.62 9.18 -6.70
CA VAL A 287 -20.45 7.77 -7.05
C VAL A 287 -21.52 7.39 -8.04
N ASP A 288 -21.20 7.48 -9.32
CA ASP A 288 -22.04 6.94 -10.39
C ASP A 288 -21.67 5.49 -10.73
N ALA A 289 -22.36 4.88 -11.69
CA ALA A 289 -22.17 3.47 -12.06
C ALA A 289 -20.72 3.15 -12.44
N GLU A 290 -20.05 4.05 -13.15
CA GLU A 290 -18.67 3.84 -13.57
C GLU A 290 -17.68 3.97 -12.41
N THR A 291 -17.79 5.01 -11.58
CA THR A 291 -16.97 5.18 -10.37
C THR A 291 -17.10 3.96 -9.45
N TRP A 292 -18.33 3.50 -9.22
CA TRP A 292 -18.60 2.33 -8.41
C TRP A 292 -17.99 1.06 -9.02
N ALA A 293 -18.17 0.84 -10.31
CA ALA A 293 -17.63 -0.32 -11.01
C ALA A 293 -16.10 -0.37 -10.98
N ILE A 294 -15.43 0.79 -11.16
CA ILE A 294 -13.96 0.92 -11.07
C ILE A 294 -13.50 0.55 -9.65
N LEU A 295 -14.16 1.05 -8.61
CA LEU A 295 -13.82 0.75 -7.22
C LEU A 295 -13.97 -0.76 -6.91
N LYS A 296 -15.03 -1.40 -7.42
CA LYS A 296 -15.23 -2.85 -7.30
C LYS A 296 -14.15 -3.63 -8.04
N ALA A 297 -13.81 -3.23 -9.27
CA ALA A 297 -12.78 -3.88 -10.08
C ALA A 297 -11.39 -3.79 -9.42
N LEU A 298 -11.02 -2.63 -8.87
CA LEU A 298 -9.78 -2.45 -8.13
C LEU A 298 -9.73 -3.31 -6.86
N ASN A 299 -10.80 -3.35 -6.08
CA ASN A 299 -10.86 -4.19 -4.89
C ASN A 299 -10.81 -5.68 -5.22
N LYS A 300 -11.46 -6.12 -6.31
CA LYS A 300 -11.35 -7.50 -6.79
C LYS A 300 -9.90 -7.85 -7.15
N LYS A 301 -9.18 -6.95 -7.80
CA LYS A 301 -7.83 -7.20 -8.29
C LYS A 301 -6.77 -7.17 -7.19
N TYR A 302 -6.85 -6.23 -6.26
CA TYR A 302 -5.78 -5.96 -5.30
C TYR A 302 -6.11 -6.34 -3.84
N ASN A 303 -7.36 -6.61 -3.54
CA ASN A 303 -7.83 -6.96 -2.20
C ASN A 303 -8.92 -8.05 -2.29
N PRO A 304 -8.62 -9.20 -2.91
CA PRO A 304 -9.59 -10.29 -3.11
C PRO A 304 -10.15 -10.87 -1.80
#